data_277692889ebb3174235b56afe35965e2
#
_entry.id   277692889ebb3174235b56afe35965e2
#
_cell.length_a   1.000
_cell.length_b   1.000
_cell.length_c   1.000
_cell.angle_alpha   90.00
_cell.angle_beta   90.00
_cell.angle_gamma   90.00
#
_symmetry.space_group_name_H-M   'P 1'
#
loop_
_entity.id
_entity.type
_entity.pdbx_description
1 polymer ?
#
loop_
_entity_poly.entity_id
_entity_poly.type
_entity_poly.pdbx_seq_one_letter_code
_entity_poly.pdbx_strand_id
1 'polypeptide(L)'
;TLFRSYLSLKSPALRNAARISVMLSVASLMGNALHLPKPYWILMTVLFVTQNGYGATRVRIVHRAAGTLAGLTIAGLTLHFHVPESYTLSGMLLITLLSYLIIRKHYGWAMVGFTVTAVYTLQLLTLNGEQFIIARLIDTLIGCLIAFGGMVWLWPQWQSGLLKKNAHDALEADQQAIRLILS
;
A
#
# COMPACT_ATOMS: atom_id res chain seq x y z
N THR A 1 -22.35 -20.18 15.84
CA THR A 1 -22.27 -18.99 16.73
C THR A 1 -20.97 -18.18 16.57
N LEU A 2 -19.94 -18.71 15.91
CA LEU A 2 -18.69 -18.00 15.59
C LEU A 2 -18.91 -16.74 14.72
N PHE A 3 -19.82 -16.78 13.78
CA PHE A 3 -20.15 -15.65 12.90
C PHE A 3 -20.65 -14.40 13.68
N ARG A 4 -21.41 -14.60 14.74
CA ARG A 4 -21.94 -13.51 15.58
C ARG A 4 -20.86 -12.75 16.38
N SER A 5 -19.76 -13.42 16.75
CA SER A 5 -18.65 -12.77 17.46
C SER A 5 -17.82 -11.86 16.55
N TYR A 6 -17.72 -12.19 15.25
CA TYR A 6 -17.05 -11.34 14.24
C TYR A 6 -17.85 -10.11 13.82
N LEU A 7 -19.19 -10.16 13.93
CA LEU A 7 -20.11 -9.04 13.61
C LEU A 7 -20.31 -8.06 14.78
N SER A 8 -19.68 -8.28 15.92
CA SER A 8 -19.70 -7.35 17.04
C SER A 8 -18.87 -6.10 16.70
N LEU A 9 -19.44 -4.89 16.93
CA LEU A 9 -18.75 -3.60 16.81
C LEU A 9 -17.45 -3.50 17.64
N LYS A 10 -17.27 -4.42 18.60
CA LYS A 10 -16.05 -4.56 19.39
C LYS A 10 -14.98 -5.39 18.67
N SER A 11 -15.32 -6.09 17.57
CA SER A 11 -14.37 -6.92 16.82
C SER A 11 -13.33 -6.04 16.09
N PRO A 12 -12.02 -6.29 16.28
CA PRO A 12 -10.96 -5.58 15.56
C PRO A 12 -11.07 -5.75 14.03
N ALA A 13 -11.54 -6.92 13.59
CA ALA A 13 -11.73 -7.22 12.17
C ALA A 13 -12.81 -6.34 11.55
N LEU A 14 -13.96 -6.19 12.20
CA LEU A 14 -15.05 -5.35 11.70
C LEU A 14 -14.65 -3.87 11.66
N ARG A 15 -13.96 -3.38 12.70
CA ARG A 15 -13.43 -2.01 12.72
C ARG A 15 -12.46 -1.74 11.59
N ASN A 16 -11.57 -2.70 11.30
CA ASN A 16 -10.61 -2.57 10.21
C ASN A 16 -11.31 -2.58 8.85
N ALA A 17 -12.27 -3.49 8.65
CA ALA A 17 -13.07 -3.56 7.43
C ALA A 17 -13.87 -2.25 7.21
N ALA A 18 -14.56 -1.75 8.24
CA ALA A 18 -15.29 -0.50 8.18
C ALA A 18 -14.38 0.69 7.84
N ARG A 19 -13.19 0.77 8.46
CA ARG A 19 -12.20 1.81 8.16
C ARG A 19 -11.76 1.77 6.70
N ILE A 20 -11.41 0.59 6.18
CA ILE A 20 -10.99 0.43 4.79
C ILE A 20 -12.15 0.81 3.85
N SER A 21 -13.37 0.39 4.14
CA SER A 21 -14.54 0.73 3.33
C SER A 21 -14.78 2.24 3.25
N VAL A 22 -14.69 2.94 4.38
CA VAL A 22 -14.83 4.41 4.41
C VAL A 22 -13.71 5.07 3.60
N MET A 23 -12.45 4.66 3.78
CA MET A 23 -11.32 5.21 3.01
C MET A 23 -11.49 4.99 1.51
N LEU A 24 -11.94 3.80 1.09
CA LEU A 24 -12.20 3.49 -0.32
C LEU A 24 -13.37 4.32 -0.89
N SER A 25 -14.44 4.52 -0.11
CA SER A 25 -15.56 5.38 -0.52
C SER A 25 -15.09 6.82 -0.72
N VAL A 26 -14.31 7.37 0.23
CA VAL A 26 -13.74 8.72 0.11
C VAL A 26 -12.81 8.80 -1.11
N ALA A 27 -11.96 7.79 -1.33
CA ALA A 27 -11.06 7.73 -2.49
C ALA A 27 -11.83 7.73 -3.81
N SER A 28 -12.93 6.97 -3.90
CA SER A 28 -13.80 6.92 -5.07
C SER A 28 -14.48 8.27 -5.33
N LEU A 29 -15.03 8.89 -4.29
CA LEU A 29 -15.66 10.20 -4.41
C LEU A 29 -14.67 11.29 -4.83
N MET A 30 -13.47 11.32 -4.24
CA MET A 30 -12.43 12.28 -4.61
C MET A 30 -11.94 12.08 -6.04
N GLY A 31 -11.71 10.83 -6.47
CA GLY A 31 -11.28 10.52 -7.83
C GLY A 31 -12.28 11.00 -8.88
N ASN A 32 -13.57 10.82 -8.61
CA ASN A 32 -14.64 11.28 -9.50
C ASN A 32 -14.81 12.80 -9.44
N ALA A 33 -14.78 13.42 -8.25
CA ALA A 33 -14.91 14.86 -8.08
C ALA A 33 -13.77 15.66 -8.74
N LEU A 34 -12.57 15.14 -8.72
CA LEU A 34 -11.40 15.74 -9.35
C LEU A 34 -11.26 15.41 -10.85
N HIS A 35 -12.20 14.66 -11.44
CA HIS A 35 -12.22 14.25 -12.84
C HIS A 35 -10.88 13.63 -13.28
N LEU A 36 -10.24 12.82 -12.39
CA LEU A 36 -8.96 12.22 -12.68
C LEU A 36 -9.08 11.17 -13.80
N PRO A 37 -8.09 11.06 -14.69
CA PRO A 37 -8.15 10.15 -15.86
C PRO A 37 -8.34 8.68 -15.48
N LYS A 38 -7.84 8.28 -14.32
CA LYS A 38 -7.85 6.89 -13.83
C LYS A 38 -8.15 6.84 -12.32
N PRO A 39 -9.39 7.15 -11.87
CA PRO A 39 -9.73 7.28 -10.44
C PRO A 39 -9.48 6.00 -9.62
N TYR A 40 -9.50 4.82 -10.25
CA TYR A 40 -9.22 3.56 -9.58
C TYR A 40 -7.76 3.44 -9.05
N TRP A 41 -6.83 4.27 -9.52
CA TRP A 41 -5.45 4.26 -9.01
C TRP A 41 -5.36 4.79 -7.57
N ILE A 42 -6.22 5.73 -7.19
CA ILE A 42 -6.32 6.19 -5.79
C ILE A 42 -6.79 5.03 -4.91
N LEU A 43 -7.84 4.31 -5.34
CA LEU A 43 -8.37 3.14 -4.63
C LEU A 43 -7.30 2.07 -4.41
N MET A 44 -6.55 1.73 -5.47
CA MET A 44 -5.43 0.78 -5.40
C MET A 44 -4.35 1.26 -4.42
N THR A 45 -4.02 2.55 -4.42
CA THR A 45 -3.02 3.11 -3.50
C THR A 45 -3.49 2.99 -2.06
N VAL A 46 -4.73 3.38 -1.76
CA VAL A 46 -5.32 3.23 -0.42
C VAL A 46 -5.28 1.78 0.04
N LEU A 47 -5.69 0.85 -0.83
CA LEU A 47 -5.75 -0.57 -0.49
C LEU A 47 -4.36 -1.16 -0.19
N PHE A 48 -3.36 -0.88 -1.02
CA PHE A 48 -2.02 -1.43 -0.86
C PHE A 48 -1.21 -0.81 0.27
N VAL A 49 -1.50 0.44 0.61
CA VAL A 49 -0.80 1.17 1.67
C VAL A 49 -1.37 0.85 3.04
N THR A 50 -2.69 0.63 3.15
CA THR A 50 -3.35 0.38 4.43
C THR A 50 -2.96 -0.97 5.01
N GLN A 51 -2.48 -0.97 6.25
CA GLN A 51 -2.08 -2.15 7.01
C GLN A 51 -2.77 -2.20 8.38
N ASN A 52 -2.69 -3.37 9.03
CA ASN A 52 -3.18 -3.58 10.38
C ASN A 52 -2.22 -2.92 11.40
N GLY A 53 -2.18 -1.59 11.45
CA GLY A 53 -1.37 -0.85 12.41
C GLY A 53 -0.80 0.45 11.84
N TYR A 54 -0.71 1.46 12.70
CA TYR A 54 -0.23 2.80 12.34
C TYR A 54 1.20 2.80 11.81
N GLY A 55 2.11 2.14 12.52
CA GLY A 55 3.54 2.10 12.14
C GLY A 55 3.77 1.43 10.78
N ALA A 56 3.14 0.27 10.55
CA ALA A 56 3.26 -0.45 9.29
C ALA A 56 2.69 0.34 8.11
N THR A 57 1.56 1.02 8.28
CA THR A 57 0.95 1.86 7.25
C THR A 57 1.85 3.07 6.95
N ARG A 58 2.40 3.77 7.95
CA ARG A 58 3.31 4.90 7.74
C ARG A 58 4.53 4.51 6.91
N VAL A 59 5.17 3.40 7.24
CA VAL A 59 6.32 2.89 6.48
C VAL A 59 5.93 2.60 5.03
N ARG A 60 4.77 1.99 4.80
CA ARG A 60 4.27 1.72 3.45
C ARG A 60 3.91 2.97 2.66
N ILE A 61 3.37 4.01 3.31
CA ILE A 61 3.11 5.31 2.69
C ILE A 61 4.42 5.88 2.13
N VAL A 62 5.46 5.94 2.96
CA VAL A 62 6.77 6.49 2.56
C VAL A 62 7.36 5.68 1.41
N HIS A 63 7.38 4.36 1.53
CA HIS A 63 7.91 3.49 0.47
C HIS A 63 7.09 3.57 -0.82
N ARG A 64 5.78 3.74 -0.73
CA ARG A 64 4.90 3.92 -1.90
C ARG A 64 5.18 5.23 -2.61
N ALA A 65 5.23 6.35 -1.87
CA ALA A 65 5.52 7.67 -2.42
C ALA A 65 6.92 7.71 -3.06
N ALA A 66 7.95 7.28 -2.32
CA ALA A 66 9.31 7.24 -2.81
C ALA A 66 9.48 6.30 -4.02
N GLY A 67 8.89 5.10 -3.97
CA GLY A 67 8.93 4.13 -5.07
C GLY A 67 8.20 4.65 -6.32
N THR A 68 7.07 5.35 -6.14
CA THR A 68 6.37 5.98 -7.26
C THR A 68 7.20 7.11 -7.86
N LEU A 69 7.78 8.00 -7.06
CA LEU A 69 8.65 9.08 -7.56
C LEU A 69 9.83 8.51 -8.36
N ALA A 70 10.57 7.57 -7.79
CA ALA A 70 11.70 6.95 -8.48
C ALA A 70 11.26 6.22 -9.76
N GLY A 71 10.15 5.48 -9.72
CA GLY A 71 9.61 4.78 -10.89
C GLY A 71 9.16 5.72 -12.00
N LEU A 72 8.51 6.83 -11.65
CA LEU A 72 8.10 7.86 -12.62
C LEU A 72 9.31 8.57 -13.25
N THR A 73 10.36 8.84 -12.46
CA THR A 73 11.60 9.43 -12.98
C THR A 73 12.26 8.48 -13.97
N ILE A 74 12.39 7.20 -13.65
CA ILE A 74 12.96 6.19 -14.56
C ILE A 74 12.11 6.07 -15.83
N ALA A 75 10.79 5.94 -15.70
CA ALA A 75 9.89 5.83 -16.84
C ALA A 75 9.92 7.09 -17.72
N GLY A 76 9.91 8.28 -17.11
CA GLY A 76 10.01 9.55 -17.86
C GLY A 76 11.32 9.69 -18.62
N LEU A 77 12.45 9.36 -18.00
CA LEU A 77 13.76 9.39 -18.68
C LEU A 77 13.82 8.40 -19.85
N THR A 78 13.36 7.18 -19.66
CA THR A 78 13.37 6.17 -20.74
C THR A 78 12.42 6.51 -21.90
N LEU A 79 11.26 7.09 -21.62
CA LEU A 79 10.36 7.60 -22.65
C LEU A 79 10.99 8.79 -23.41
N HIS A 80 11.65 9.69 -22.70
CA HIS A 80 12.35 10.83 -23.30
C HIS A 80 13.47 10.40 -24.25
N PHE A 81 14.22 9.36 -23.91
CA PHE A 81 15.29 8.82 -24.76
C PHE A 81 14.81 7.92 -25.91
N HIS A 82 13.49 7.78 -26.11
CA HIS A 82 12.89 7.01 -27.21
C HIS A 82 13.47 5.59 -27.34
N VAL A 83 13.55 4.86 -26.22
CA VAL A 83 14.04 3.47 -26.23
C VAL A 83 13.15 2.61 -27.13
N PRO A 84 13.71 1.79 -28.04
CA PRO A 84 12.94 0.96 -28.96
C PRO A 84 11.94 0.04 -28.23
N GLU A 85 10.74 -0.14 -28.81
CA GLU A 85 9.63 -0.89 -28.20
C GLU A 85 9.99 -2.32 -27.82
N SER A 86 10.83 -2.99 -28.60
CA SER A 86 11.28 -4.36 -28.32
C SER A 86 12.04 -4.49 -27.00
N TYR A 87 12.90 -3.50 -26.67
CA TYR A 87 13.61 -3.45 -25.40
C TYR A 87 12.68 -3.03 -24.25
N THR A 88 11.71 -2.18 -24.56
CA THR A 88 10.71 -1.72 -23.59
C THR A 88 9.82 -2.88 -23.11
N LEU A 89 9.33 -3.70 -24.04
CA LEU A 89 8.49 -4.87 -23.72
C LEU A 89 9.26 -5.92 -22.89
N SER A 90 10.45 -6.30 -23.33
CA SER A 90 11.26 -7.29 -22.61
C SER A 90 11.70 -6.77 -21.25
N GLY A 91 12.10 -5.50 -21.16
CA GLY A 91 12.45 -4.83 -19.91
C GLY A 91 11.26 -4.75 -18.94
N MET A 92 10.06 -4.43 -19.43
CA MET A 92 8.83 -4.37 -18.64
C MET A 92 8.50 -5.74 -18.00
N LEU A 93 8.58 -6.82 -18.78
CA LEU A 93 8.35 -8.17 -18.28
C LEU A 93 9.36 -8.55 -17.19
N LEU A 94 10.65 -8.27 -17.43
CA LEU A 94 11.71 -8.55 -16.47
C LEU A 94 11.56 -7.74 -15.18
N ILE A 95 11.31 -6.44 -15.28
CA ILE A 95 11.10 -5.54 -14.13
C ILE A 95 9.89 -5.97 -13.33
N THR A 96 8.80 -6.35 -14.00
CA THR A 96 7.58 -6.83 -13.33
C THR A 96 7.86 -8.11 -12.55
N LEU A 97 8.54 -9.08 -13.16
CA LEU A 97 8.91 -10.33 -12.53
C LEU A 97 9.81 -10.11 -11.30
N LEU A 98 10.86 -9.29 -11.45
CA LEU A 98 11.75 -8.94 -10.35
C LEU A 98 11.00 -8.23 -9.21
N SER A 99 10.10 -7.30 -9.54
CA SER A 99 9.28 -6.59 -8.55
C SER A 99 8.41 -7.56 -7.76
N TYR A 100 7.84 -8.57 -8.42
CA TYR A 100 7.04 -9.58 -7.76
C TYR A 100 7.87 -10.49 -6.83
N LEU A 101 9.09 -10.82 -7.21
CA LEU A 101 9.99 -11.62 -6.38
C LEU A 101 10.46 -10.89 -5.13
N ILE A 102 10.71 -9.59 -5.23
CA ILE A 102 11.30 -8.80 -4.12
C ILE A 102 10.25 -8.11 -3.23
N ILE A 103 8.97 -8.06 -3.62
CA ILE A 103 7.91 -7.30 -2.89
C ILE A 103 7.81 -7.70 -1.41
N ARG A 104 8.06 -8.97 -1.09
CA ARG A 104 8.01 -9.48 0.28
C ARG A 104 9.13 -8.94 1.16
N LYS A 105 10.33 -8.74 0.60
CA LYS A 105 11.52 -8.29 1.33
C LYS A 105 11.70 -6.77 1.27
N HIS A 106 11.48 -6.18 0.10
CA HIS A 106 11.75 -4.77 -0.18
C HIS A 106 10.60 -4.11 -0.93
N TYR A 107 9.53 -3.82 -0.21
CA TYR A 107 8.32 -3.22 -0.77
C TYR A 107 8.59 -1.94 -1.58
N GLY A 108 9.48 -1.05 -1.10
CA GLY A 108 9.81 0.20 -1.80
C GLY A 108 10.38 -0.04 -3.21
N TRP A 109 11.33 -0.94 -3.35
CA TRP A 109 11.93 -1.30 -4.65
C TRP A 109 10.91 -1.94 -5.60
N ALA A 110 10.05 -2.80 -5.07
CA ALA A 110 8.96 -3.38 -5.87
C ALA A 110 8.02 -2.30 -6.41
N MET A 111 7.76 -1.24 -5.63
CA MET A 111 6.92 -0.12 -6.07
C MET A 111 7.54 0.69 -7.21
N VAL A 112 8.86 0.81 -7.27
CA VAL A 112 9.56 1.40 -8.41
C VAL A 112 9.22 0.62 -9.68
N GLY A 113 9.44 -0.68 -9.68
CA GLY A 113 9.20 -1.52 -10.85
C GLY A 113 7.72 -1.56 -11.27
N PHE A 114 6.78 -1.68 -10.33
CA PHE A 114 5.35 -1.63 -10.66
C PHE A 114 4.92 -0.27 -11.23
N THR A 115 5.55 0.83 -10.81
CA THR A 115 5.25 2.15 -11.37
C THR A 115 5.78 2.28 -12.79
N VAL A 116 7.00 1.82 -13.05
CA VAL A 116 7.57 1.77 -14.41
C VAL A 116 6.67 0.94 -15.32
N THR A 117 6.31 -0.28 -14.88
CA THR A 117 5.41 -1.17 -15.64
C THR A 117 4.07 -0.50 -15.96
N ALA A 118 3.47 0.19 -14.98
CA ALA A 118 2.18 0.85 -15.18
C ALA A 118 2.26 1.97 -16.24
N VAL A 119 3.33 2.78 -16.23
CA VAL A 119 3.53 3.85 -17.24
C VAL A 119 3.75 3.24 -18.62
N TYR A 120 4.58 2.22 -18.74
CA TYR A 120 4.82 1.56 -20.02
C TYR A 120 3.59 0.85 -20.57
N THR A 121 2.78 0.20 -19.72
CA THR A 121 1.51 -0.39 -20.14
C THR A 121 0.60 0.68 -20.75
N LEU A 122 0.53 1.86 -20.15
CA LEU A 122 -0.26 2.97 -20.68
C LEU A 122 0.34 3.53 -21.97
N GLN A 123 1.67 3.63 -22.08
CA GLN A 123 2.34 4.05 -23.30
C GLN A 123 1.99 3.12 -24.47
N LEU A 124 2.03 1.81 -24.26
CA LEU A 124 1.66 0.81 -25.27
C LEU A 124 0.19 0.87 -25.68
N LEU A 125 -0.70 1.16 -24.72
CA LEU A 125 -2.15 1.20 -24.97
C LEU A 125 -2.63 2.50 -25.60
N THR A 126 -2.00 3.64 -25.28
CA THR A 126 -2.52 4.97 -25.60
C THR A 126 -1.54 5.84 -26.42
N LEU A 127 -0.29 5.41 -26.58
CA LEU A 127 0.84 6.15 -27.18
C LEU A 127 1.13 7.51 -26.49
N ASN A 128 0.56 7.75 -25.30
CA ASN A 128 0.64 8.99 -24.53
C ASN A 128 1.03 8.75 -23.07
N GLY A 129 1.98 7.84 -22.82
CA GLY A 129 2.40 7.46 -21.45
C GLY A 129 2.87 8.64 -20.60
N GLU A 130 3.47 9.66 -21.21
CA GLU A 130 3.96 10.86 -20.53
C GLU A 130 2.85 11.63 -19.80
N GLN A 131 1.65 11.71 -20.38
CA GLN A 131 0.52 12.42 -19.78
C GLN A 131 0.06 11.78 -18.47
N PHE A 132 0.31 10.48 -18.29
CA PHE A 132 -0.08 9.75 -17.08
C PHE A 132 0.96 9.83 -15.95
N ILE A 133 2.17 10.38 -16.21
CA ILE A 133 3.21 10.52 -15.18
C ILE A 133 2.72 11.41 -14.04
N ILE A 134 2.23 12.60 -14.38
CA ILE A 134 1.72 13.57 -13.39
C ILE A 134 0.45 13.05 -12.73
N ALA A 135 -0.48 12.48 -13.50
CA ALA A 135 -1.70 11.89 -12.98
C ALA A 135 -1.37 10.78 -11.95
N ARG A 136 -0.41 9.90 -12.26
CA ARG A 136 0.02 8.82 -11.36
C ARG A 136 0.63 9.34 -10.05
N LEU A 137 1.38 10.43 -10.12
CA LEU A 137 1.93 11.09 -8.93
C LEU A 137 0.80 11.63 -8.04
N ILE A 138 -0.13 12.38 -8.63
CA ILE A 138 -1.28 12.98 -7.93
C ILE A 138 -2.13 11.88 -7.27
N ASP A 139 -2.49 10.83 -8.01
CA ASP A 139 -3.28 9.70 -7.50
C ASP A 139 -2.59 9.01 -6.32
N THR A 140 -1.28 8.84 -6.40
CA THR A 140 -0.51 8.22 -5.31
C THR A 140 -0.48 9.12 -4.07
N LEU A 141 -0.27 10.42 -4.24
CA LEU A 141 -0.26 11.38 -3.12
C LEU A 141 -1.63 11.46 -2.44
N ILE A 142 -2.71 11.59 -3.22
CA ILE A 142 -4.09 11.61 -2.70
C ILE A 142 -4.40 10.30 -1.97
N GLY A 143 -4.07 9.15 -2.56
CA GLY A 143 -4.28 7.85 -1.92
C GLY A 143 -3.51 7.68 -0.62
N CYS A 144 -2.26 8.16 -0.56
CA CYS A 144 -1.45 8.18 0.66
C CYS A 144 -2.04 9.10 1.74
N LEU A 145 -2.54 10.28 1.36
CA LEU A 145 -3.19 11.22 2.28
C LEU A 145 -4.48 10.64 2.86
N ILE A 146 -5.32 10.01 2.03
CA ILE A 146 -6.56 9.35 2.48
C ILE A 146 -6.22 8.20 3.44
N ALA A 147 -5.23 7.36 3.09
CA ALA A 147 -4.81 6.26 3.95
C ALA A 147 -4.24 6.75 5.29
N PHE A 148 -3.44 7.81 5.28
CA PHE A 148 -2.90 8.43 6.49
C PHE A 148 -4.01 9.04 7.35
N GLY A 149 -4.90 9.85 6.75
CA GLY A 149 -6.04 10.45 7.45
C GLY A 149 -6.97 9.40 8.05
N GLY A 150 -7.28 8.34 7.30
CA GLY A 150 -8.09 7.23 7.79
C GLY A 150 -7.44 6.47 8.95
N MET A 151 -6.10 6.39 8.98
CA MET A 151 -5.39 5.77 10.11
C MET A 151 -5.36 6.64 11.37
N VAL A 152 -5.32 7.96 11.21
CA VAL A 152 -5.27 8.90 12.34
C VAL A 152 -6.67 9.15 12.91
N TRP A 153 -7.70 9.30 12.05
CA TRP A 153 -9.04 9.74 12.46
C TRP A 153 -10.02 8.59 12.68
N LEU A 154 -9.94 7.50 11.88
CA LEU A 154 -10.84 6.36 12.04
C LEU A 154 -10.21 5.29 12.94
N TRP A 155 -10.51 5.35 14.24
CA TRP A 155 -10.07 4.39 15.26
C TRP A 155 -8.55 4.12 15.24
N PRO A 156 -7.71 5.02 15.75
CA PRO A 156 -6.28 4.81 15.82
C PRO A 156 -5.96 3.56 16.66
N GLN A 157 -5.50 2.52 16.01
CA GLN A 157 -5.01 1.31 16.69
C GLN A 157 -3.54 1.53 17.06
N TRP A 158 -3.31 2.08 18.24
CA TRP A 158 -1.98 2.19 18.80
C TRP A 158 -1.51 0.77 19.20
N GLN A 159 -0.50 0.28 18.51
CA GLN A 159 0.08 -1.04 18.77
C GLN A 159 0.65 -1.20 20.19
N SER A 160 0.84 -0.11 20.92
CA SER A 160 1.35 -0.11 22.29
C SER A 160 0.55 -0.98 23.27
N GLY A 161 -0.76 -1.09 23.11
CA GLY A 161 -1.60 -1.94 23.96
C GLY A 161 -1.43 -3.44 23.68
N LEU A 162 -1.31 -3.81 22.41
CA LEU A 162 -1.09 -5.21 21.99
C LEU A 162 0.32 -5.70 22.36
N LEU A 163 1.34 -4.85 22.16
CA LEU A 163 2.72 -5.17 22.54
C LEU A 163 2.86 -5.35 24.04
N LYS A 164 2.24 -4.48 24.87
CA LYS A 164 2.24 -4.63 26.32
C LYS A 164 1.54 -5.92 26.77
N LYS A 165 0.39 -6.24 26.18
CA LYS A 165 -0.34 -7.47 26.51
C LYS A 165 0.46 -8.71 26.12
N ASN A 166 0.98 -8.78 24.89
CA ASN A 166 1.77 -9.94 24.43
C ASN A 166 3.08 -10.10 25.22
N ALA A 167 3.72 -9.00 25.63
CA ALA A 167 4.91 -9.06 26.48
C ALA A 167 4.57 -9.55 27.89
N HIS A 168 3.43 -9.13 28.46
CA HIS A 168 2.95 -9.61 29.75
C HIS A 168 2.62 -11.10 29.71
N ASP A 169 1.85 -11.53 28.69
CA ASP A 169 1.47 -12.93 28.51
C ASP A 169 2.71 -13.85 28.30
N ALA A 170 3.72 -13.36 27.58
CA ALA A 170 5.00 -14.08 27.42
C ALA A 170 5.79 -14.18 28.74
N LEU A 171 5.86 -13.10 29.52
CA LEU A 171 6.52 -13.13 30.83
C LEU A 171 5.80 -14.04 31.84
N GLU A 172 4.48 -14.07 31.80
CA GLU A 172 3.70 -15.00 32.67
C GLU A 172 3.94 -16.46 32.27
N ALA A 173 3.99 -16.78 30.98
CA ALA A 173 4.30 -18.11 30.47
C ALA A 173 5.72 -18.55 30.86
N ASP A 174 6.71 -17.67 30.76
CA ASP A 174 8.09 -17.95 31.20
C ASP A 174 8.18 -18.20 32.70
N GLN A 175 7.48 -17.39 33.54
CA GLN A 175 7.45 -17.59 34.98
C GLN A 175 6.78 -18.90 35.37
N GLN A 176 5.72 -19.31 34.66
CA GLN A 176 5.09 -20.61 34.87
C GLN A 176 6.00 -21.78 34.53
N ALA A 177 6.72 -21.69 33.41
CA ALA A 177 7.70 -22.69 32.97
C ALA A 177 8.83 -22.84 33.99
N ILE A 178 9.37 -21.74 34.51
CA ILE A 178 10.43 -21.75 35.52
C ILE A 178 9.94 -22.39 36.83
N ARG A 179 8.71 -22.08 37.26
CA ARG A 179 8.12 -22.70 38.48
C ARG A 179 7.94 -24.21 38.34
N LEU A 180 7.55 -24.69 37.14
CA LEU A 180 7.40 -26.12 36.87
C LEU A 180 8.75 -26.87 36.82
N ILE A 181 9.83 -26.21 36.45
CA ILE A 181 11.18 -26.80 36.41
C ILE A 181 11.80 -26.87 37.81
N LEU A 182 11.43 -25.94 38.73
CA LEU A 182 11.97 -25.84 40.06
C LEU A 182 11.15 -26.59 41.11
N SER A 183 9.99 -27.15 40.76
CA SER A 183 9.16 -28.01 41.60
C SER A 183 9.50 -29.48 41.37
#